data_72c66fc7c67696e359cd4dbe97fbb5d5
#
_entry.id   72c66fc7c67696e359cd4dbe97fbb5d5
#
_cell.length_a   1.000
_cell.length_b   1.000
_cell.length_c   1.000
_cell.angle_alpha   90.00
_cell.angle_beta   90.00
_cell.angle_gamma   90.00
#
_symmetry.space_group_name_H-M   'P 1'
#
loop_
_entity.id
_entity.type
_entity.pdbx_description
1 polymer ?
#
loop_
_entity_poly.entity_id
_entity_poly.type
_entity_poly.pdbx_seq_one_letter_code
_entity_poly.pdbx_strand_id
1 'polypeptide(L)'
;MDAIYSLFLETFGETIGHQPVPSSVFDHYQNKLPGQLLDYWKAHGWCGYGGGLFWLVDPHKYEAVVDAWLAGTPFEAHDTYHLIARSAFGELYLWGERTGAILTLAAYHSRFFLSAPSSSSEERDSKIQSLLVWAMTENIDLGLFDEAREALGELTVDEMYAFVPALVLGGPAKLSRLQRLDSEVHLILLSQMADLEPYERDEEEDE
;
A
#
# COMPACT_ATOMS: atom_id res chain seq x y z
N MET A 1 -6.94 20.83 -5.54
CA MET A 1 -6.11 19.66 -5.98
C MET A 1 -4.70 20.21 -6.17
N ASP A 2 -3.70 19.61 -5.58
CA ASP A 2 -2.30 20.05 -5.70
C ASP A 2 -1.65 19.51 -6.98
N ALA A 3 -0.47 20.06 -7.34
CA ALA A 3 0.22 19.74 -8.58
C ALA A 3 0.69 18.26 -8.65
N ILE A 4 1.09 17.68 -7.51
CA ILE A 4 1.55 16.28 -7.44
C ILE A 4 0.39 15.33 -7.73
N TYR A 5 -0.77 15.58 -7.12
CA TYR A 5 -1.94 14.74 -7.37
C TYR A 5 -2.47 14.88 -8.81
N SER A 6 -2.40 16.09 -9.38
CA SER A 6 -2.75 16.29 -10.79
C SER A 6 -1.82 15.48 -11.72
N LEU A 7 -0.50 15.52 -11.47
CA LEU A 7 0.47 14.73 -12.21
C LEU A 7 0.24 13.22 -12.03
N PHE A 8 -0.10 12.79 -10.80
CA PHE A 8 -0.42 11.40 -10.49
C PHE A 8 -1.62 10.90 -11.32
N LEU A 9 -2.69 11.70 -11.41
CA LEU A 9 -3.86 11.37 -12.24
C LEU A 9 -3.52 11.37 -13.74
N GLU A 10 -2.68 12.29 -14.21
CA GLU A 10 -2.21 12.29 -15.61
C GLU A 10 -1.38 11.04 -15.92
N THR A 11 -0.53 10.60 -14.98
CA THR A 11 0.34 9.43 -15.16
C THR A 11 -0.44 8.12 -15.19
N PHE A 12 -1.38 7.95 -14.27
CA PHE A 12 -2.12 6.70 -14.11
C PHE A 12 -3.44 6.66 -14.90
N GLY A 13 -3.93 7.80 -15.40
CA GLY A 13 -5.16 7.87 -16.18
C GLY A 13 -6.43 7.70 -15.35
N GLU A 14 -7.45 7.11 -15.96
CA GLU A 14 -8.76 6.92 -15.33
C GLU A 14 -8.70 6.02 -14.11
N THR A 15 -9.46 6.39 -13.06
CA THR A 15 -9.62 5.58 -11.85
C THR A 15 -10.62 4.44 -12.07
N ILE A 16 -10.40 3.33 -11.36
CA ILE A 16 -11.28 2.17 -11.37
C ILE A 16 -11.80 1.83 -9.97
N GLY A 17 -12.90 1.10 -9.89
CA GLY A 17 -13.41 0.56 -8.61
C GLY A 17 -13.77 1.64 -7.58
N HIS A 18 -14.24 2.80 -8.04
CA HIS A 18 -14.55 3.95 -7.19
C HIS A 18 -15.58 3.62 -6.10
N GLN A 19 -15.23 3.90 -4.85
CA GLN A 19 -16.09 3.81 -3.68
C GLN A 19 -16.16 5.18 -2.98
N PRO A 20 -17.37 5.75 -2.82
CA PRO A 20 -17.52 7.02 -2.12
C PRO A 20 -17.20 6.85 -0.63
N VAL A 21 -16.47 7.81 -0.05
CA VAL A 21 -16.14 7.79 1.37
C VAL A 21 -17.29 8.37 2.18
N PRO A 22 -17.86 7.62 3.13
CA PRO A 22 -18.91 8.13 4.03
C PRO A 22 -18.44 9.31 4.88
N SER A 23 -19.32 10.26 5.18
CA SER A 23 -18.96 11.42 6.00
C SER A 23 -18.42 11.06 7.39
N SER A 24 -18.95 10.00 7.99
CA SER A 24 -18.49 9.50 9.30
C SER A 24 -17.03 9.06 9.31
N VAL A 25 -16.47 8.66 8.16
CA VAL A 25 -15.06 8.29 8.02
C VAL A 25 -14.17 9.53 8.18
N PHE A 26 -14.56 10.66 7.60
CA PHE A 26 -13.80 11.91 7.77
C PHE A 26 -13.77 12.35 9.24
N ASP A 27 -14.89 12.24 9.95
CA ASP A 27 -14.97 12.55 11.39
C ASP A 27 -14.08 11.61 12.22
N HIS A 28 -14.04 10.32 11.84
CA HIS A 28 -13.23 9.31 12.53
C HIS A 28 -11.72 9.52 12.32
N TYR A 29 -11.31 9.85 11.10
CA TYR A 29 -9.89 9.98 10.75
C TYR A 29 -9.35 11.42 10.82
N GLN A 30 -10.19 12.40 11.11
CA GLN A 30 -9.76 13.77 11.38
C GLN A 30 -8.70 13.75 12.51
N ASN A 31 -7.55 14.39 12.28
CA ASN A 31 -6.37 14.41 13.16
C ASN A 31 -5.62 13.09 13.35
N LYS A 32 -6.07 11.99 12.77
CA LYS A 32 -5.36 10.70 12.74
C LYS A 32 -4.57 10.53 11.45
N LEU A 33 -5.19 10.89 10.33
CA LEU A 33 -4.57 10.85 9.01
C LEU A 33 -4.24 12.27 8.52
N PRO A 34 -3.30 12.41 7.57
CA PRO A 34 -2.97 13.70 6.96
C PRO A 34 -4.18 14.35 6.28
N GLY A 35 -4.27 15.67 6.40
CA GLY A 35 -5.34 16.45 5.74
C GLY A 35 -5.35 16.25 4.24
N GLN A 36 -4.19 16.20 3.63
CA GLN A 36 -4.01 15.98 2.20
C GLN A 36 -4.61 14.64 1.72
N LEU A 37 -4.45 13.56 2.49
CA LEU A 37 -5.06 12.27 2.16
C LEU A 37 -6.59 12.33 2.21
N LEU A 38 -7.12 12.98 3.26
CA LEU A 38 -8.58 13.16 3.39
C LEU A 38 -9.15 14.01 2.24
N ASP A 39 -8.39 14.99 1.74
CA ASP A 39 -8.80 15.78 0.59
C ASP A 39 -8.78 14.96 -0.71
N TYR A 40 -7.83 14.04 -0.90
CA TYR A 40 -7.86 13.09 -2.03
C TYR A 40 -9.08 12.16 -1.95
N TRP A 41 -9.40 11.65 -0.76
CA TRP A 41 -10.60 10.84 -0.55
C TRP A 41 -11.91 11.60 -0.82
N LYS A 42 -11.98 12.90 -0.47
CA LYS A 42 -13.15 13.74 -0.81
C LYS A 42 -13.31 13.92 -2.31
N ALA A 43 -12.19 14.05 -3.04
CA ALA A 43 -12.21 14.30 -4.48
C ALA A 43 -12.51 13.04 -5.30
N HIS A 44 -11.93 11.89 -4.92
CA HIS A 44 -11.95 10.67 -5.75
C HIS A 44 -12.41 9.41 -5.00
N GLY A 45 -12.68 9.49 -3.69
CA GLY A 45 -13.04 8.32 -2.91
C GLY A 45 -11.88 7.34 -2.74
N TRP A 46 -12.20 6.10 -2.39
CA TRP A 46 -11.28 4.98 -2.47
C TRP A 46 -11.38 4.35 -3.85
N CYS A 47 -10.27 4.25 -4.54
CA CYS A 47 -10.24 3.74 -5.91
C CYS A 47 -8.86 3.22 -6.31
N GLY A 48 -8.80 2.49 -7.42
CA GLY A 48 -7.58 2.05 -8.07
C GLY A 48 -7.12 3.02 -9.14
N TYR A 49 -5.82 3.13 -9.31
CA TYR A 49 -5.12 3.94 -10.29
C TYR A 49 -4.23 3.06 -11.16
N GLY A 50 -3.92 3.52 -12.38
CA GLY A 50 -3.09 2.76 -13.32
C GLY A 50 -3.71 1.40 -13.67
N GLY A 51 -5.03 1.34 -13.87
CA GLY A 51 -5.73 0.08 -14.13
C GLY A 51 -5.73 -0.90 -12.96
N GLY A 52 -5.53 -0.41 -11.71
CA GLY A 52 -5.49 -1.22 -10.50
C GLY A 52 -4.08 -1.57 -10.02
N LEU A 53 -3.06 -0.91 -10.54
CA LEU A 53 -1.69 -1.06 -10.07
C LEU A 53 -1.52 -0.52 -8.64
N PHE A 54 -2.13 0.63 -8.34
CA PHE A 54 -2.09 1.29 -7.03
C PHE A 54 -3.51 1.61 -6.55
N TRP A 55 -3.79 1.39 -5.27
CA TRP A 55 -5.10 1.59 -4.66
C TRP A 55 -5.01 2.47 -3.43
N LEU A 56 -5.84 3.52 -3.36
CA LEU A 56 -6.21 4.11 -2.08
C LEU A 56 -7.38 3.30 -1.50
N VAL A 57 -7.28 2.90 -0.24
CA VAL A 57 -8.19 1.93 0.35
C VAL A 57 -8.90 2.48 1.60
N ASP A 58 -10.00 1.83 1.99
CA ASP A 58 -10.64 2.03 3.29
C ASP A 58 -9.79 1.36 4.38
N PRO A 59 -9.15 2.10 5.29
CA PRO A 59 -8.33 1.50 6.33
C PRO A 59 -9.12 0.56 7.25
N HIS A 60 -10.39 0.83 7.47
CA HIS A 60 -11.25 0.01 8.34
C HIS A 60 -11.41 -1.41 7.83
N LYS A 61 -11.49 -1.56 6.51
CA LYS A 61 -11.58 -2.87 5.87
C LYS A 61 -10.32 -3.72 6.09
N TYR A 62 -9.16 -3.10 6.26
CA TYR A 62 -7.87 -3.78 6.39
C TYR A 62 -7.35 -3.86 7.83
N GLU A 63 -8.16 -3.54 8.86
CA GLU A 63 -7.73 -3.63 10.26
C GLU A 63 -7.21 -5.03 10.61
N ALA A 64 -7.92 -6.09 10.21
CA ALA A 64 -7.50 -7.47 10.46
C ALA A 64 -6.17 -7.82 9.75
N VAL A 65 -5.90 -7.24 8.57
CA VAL A 65 -4.62 -7.40 7.87
C VAL A 65 -3.51 -6.71 8.64
N VAL A 66 -3.72 -5.46 9.08
CA VAL A 66 -2.74 -4.71 9.86
C VAL A 66 -2.43 -5.44 11.17
N ASP A 67 -3.46 -5.88 11.90
CA ASP A 67 -3.30 -6.64 13.13
C ASP A 67 -2.49 -7.93 12.92
N ALA A 68 -2.79 -8.68 11.85
CA ALA A 68 -2.08 -9.92 11.54
C ALA A 68 -0.60 -9.70 11.20
N TRP A 69 -0.26 -8.60 10.50
CA TRP A 69 1.11 -8.29 10.13
C TRP A 69 1.94 -7.69 11.26
N LEU A 70 1.32 -6.98 12.21
CA LEU A 70 2.03 -6.29 13.27
C LEU A 70 2.05 -7.07 14.58
N ALA A 71 1.21 -8.10 14.74
CA ALA A 71 1.16 -8.93 15.94
C ALA A 71 2.52 -9.51 16.30
N GLY A 72 2.98 -9.29 17.53
CA GLY A 72 4.26 -9.77 18.03
C GLY A 72 5.49 -9.05 17.49
N THR A 73 5.32 -8.04 16.63
CA THR A 73 6.41 -7.19 16.14
C THR A 73 6.61 -5.97 17.06
N PRO A 74 7.76 -5.28 16.98
CA PRO A 74 7.95 -4.00 17.70
C PRO A 74 6.94 -2.92 17.28
N PHE A 75 6.32 -3.03 16.12
CA PHE A 75 5.37 -2.05 15.59
C PHE A 75 4.04 -2.07 16.32
N GLU A 76 3.61 -3.21 16.85
CA GLU A 76 2.36 -3.38 17.60
C GLU A 76 2.23 -2.38 18.77
N ALA A 77 3.34 -2.15 19.49
CA ALA A 77 3.39 -1.21 20.58
C ALA A 77 3.92 0.19 20.21
N HIS A 78 4.45 0.34 18.98
CA HIS A 78 5.11 1.58 18.54
C HIS A 78 4.12 2.67 18.17
N ASP A 79 3.07 2.33 17.41
CA ASP A 79 2.08 3.28 16.91
C ASP A 79 0.74 2.58 16.61
N THR A 80 -0.31 3.36 16.34
CA THR A 80 -1.53 2.85 15.71
C THR A 80 -1.38 3.03 14.20
N TYR A 81 -1.38 1.92 13.46
CA TYR A 81 -1.16 1.93 12.03
C TYR A 81 -2.47 1.75 11.26
N HIS A 82 -2.62 2.49 10.17
CA HIS A 82 -3.76 2.43 9.26
C HIS A 82 -3.27 2.14 7.85
N LEU A 83 -3.76 1.09 7.20
CA LEU A 83 -3.46 0.84 5.80
C LEU A 83 -4.16 1.90 4.94
N ILE A 84 -3.41 2.79 4.31
CA ILE A 84 -3.94 3.90 3.51
C ILE A 84 -3.87 3.63 2.00
N ALA A 85 -2.93 2.78 1.58
CA ALA A 85 -2.76 2.41 0.18
C ALA A 85 -2.12 1.03 0.05
N ARG A 86 -2.30 0.40 -1.11
CA ARG A 86 -1.63 -0.85 -1.49
C ARG A 86 -1.33 -0.92 -2.99
N SER A 87 -0.36 -1.73 -3.38
CA SER A 87 -0.15 -2.10 -4.78
C SER A 87 -1.01 -3.31 -5.20
N ALA A 88 -1.01 -3.59 -6.50
CA ALA A 88 -1.63 -4.77 -7.09
C ALA A 88 -1.06 -6.08 -6.56
N PHE A 89 0.21 -6.11 -6.13
CA PHE A 89 0.95 -7.30 -5.70
C PHE A 89 1.09 -7.43 -4.19
N GLY A 90 0.49 -6.52 -3.39
CA GLY A 90 0.51 -6.60 -1.93
C GLY A 90 1.70 -5.89 -1.30
N GLU A 91 2.19 -4.81 -1.90
CA GLU A 91 2.92 -3.82 -1.15
C GLU A 91 1.93 -2.94 -0.40
N LEU A 92 2.11 -2.81 0.90
CA LEU A 92 1.18 -2.17 1.82
C LEU A 92 1.80 -0.91 2.40
N TYR A 93 1.06 0.20 2.41
CA TYR A 93 1.52 1.49 2.93
C TYR A 93 0.68 1.85 4.16
N LEU A 94 1.28 1.69 5.34
CA LEU A 94 0.64 1.89 6.62
C LEU A 94 1.05 3.23 7.22
N TRP A 95 0.08 4.05 7.55
CA TRP A 95 0.30 5.34 8.21
C TRP A 95 0.28 5.19 9.73
N GLY A 96 1.36 5.62 10.40
CA GLY A 96 1.42 5.71 11.87
C GLY A 96 0.73 6.97 12.37
N GLU A 97 -0.32 6.80 13.15
CA GLU A 97 -1.19 7.90 13.64
C GLU A 97 -0.40 8.93 14.46
N ARG A 98 0.39 8.45 15.42
CA ARG A 98 1.16 9.29 16.34
C ARG A 98 2.42 9.86 15.70
N THR A 99 3.20 9.02 15.04
CA THR A 99 4.52 9.39 14.51
C THR A 99 4.45 10.10 13.15
N GLY A 100 3.40 9.89 12.38
CA GLY A 100 3.33 10.35 10.99
C GLY A 100 4.39 9.68 10.10
N ALA A 101 4.86 8.49 10.47
CA ALA A 101 5.72 7.67 9.65
C ALA A 101 4.89 6.75 8.75
N ILE A 102 5.41 6.43 7.56
CA ILE A 102 4.86 5.36 6.72
C ILE A 102 5.71 4.10 6.96
N LEU A 103 5.02 3.03 7.36
CA LEU A 103 5.55 1.68 7.37
C LEU A 103 5.13 1.00 6.06
N THR A 104 6.08 0.74 5.19
CA THR A 104 5.87 0.01 3.94
C THR A 104 6.18 -1.46 4.16
N LEU A 105 5.25 -2.35 3.78
CA LEU A 105 5.42 -3.80 3.86
C LEU A 105 5.35 -4.40 2.46
N ALA A 106 6.40 -5.05 1.99
CA ALA A 106 6.33 -5.95 0.85
C ALA A 106 5.85 -7.32 1.32
N ALA A 107 4.52 -7.52 1.37
CA ALA A 107 3.91 -8.72 1.93
C ALA A 107 4.38 -10.02 1.23
N TYR A 108 4.65 -9.97 -0.08
CA TYR A 108 5.14 -11.10 -0.86
C TYR A 108 6.55 -11.57 -0.48
N HIS A 109 7.34 -10.74 0.22
CA HIS A 109 8.69 -11.04 0.71
C HIS A 109 8.84 -10.99 2.22
N SER A 110 7.79 -10.61 2.97
CA SER A 110 7.83 -10.35 4.42
C SER A 110 8.92 -9.35 4.80
N ARG A 111 9.06 -8.27 4.03
CA ARG A 111 10.05 -7.21 4.25
C ARG A 111 9.37 -5.88 4.56
N PHE A 112 10.04 -5.06 5.39
CA PHE A 112 9.52 -3.74 5.70
C PHE A 112 10.57 -2.63 5.57
N PHE A 113 10.04 -1.42 5.36
CA PHE A 113 10.77 -0.16 5.49
C PHE A 113 9.95 0.81 6.33
N LEU A 114 10.57 1.47 7.30
CA LEU A 114 9.94 2.51 8.12
C LEU A 114 10.55 3.87 7.76
N SER A 115 9.73 4.80 7.30
CA SER A 115 10.16 6.17 7.04
C SER A 115 10.42 6.95 8.33
N ALA A 116 11.20 8.04 8.27
CA ALA A 116 11.38 8.94 9.40
C ALA A 116 10.01 9.48 9.90
N PRO A 117 9.84 9.79 11.19
CA PRO A 117 8.65 10.47 11.71
C PRO A 117 8.45 11.86 11.08
N SER A 118 7.20 12.36 11.14
CA SER A 118 6.85 13.72 10.73
C SER A 118 6.54 14.57 11.96
N SER A 119 7.11 15.78 12.03
CA SER A 119 7.00 16.68 13.17
C SER A 119 5.89 17.73 13.03
N SER A 120 5.45 18.03 11.81
CA SER A 120 4.42 19.03 11.52
C SER A 120 3.32 18.49 10.58
N SER A 121 2.21 19.22 10.48
CA SER A 121 1.13 18.89 9.54
C SER A 121 1.59 18.97 8.09
N GLU A 122 2.42 19.98 7.78
CA GLU A 122 2.98 20.17 6.44
C GLU A 122 3.89 19.01 6.03
N GLU A 123 4.70 18.48 6.96
CA GLU A 123 5.52 17.30 6.71
C GLU A 123 4.66 16.04 6.51
N ARG A 124 3.57 15.89 7.27
CA ARG A 124 2.61 14.80 7.11
C ARG A 124 1.94 14.83 5.74
N ASP A 125 1.48 16.00 5.30
CA ASP A 125 0.85 16.19 4.00
C ASP A 125 1.86 15.96 2.85
N SER A 126 3.09 16.48 2.97
CA SER A 126 4.18 16.27 2.01
C SER A 126 4.55 14.80 1.88
N LYS A 127 4.44 14.03 2.96
CA LYS A 127 4.73 12.59 2.92
C LYS A 127 3.68 11.81 2.11
N ILE A 128 2.42 12.21 2.13
CA ILE A 128 1.39 11.64 1.25
C ILE A 128 1.70 11.97 -0.22
N GLN A 129 2.13 13.19 -0.51
CA GLN A 129 2.57 13.55 -1.85
C GLN A 129 3.80 12.71 -2.29
N SER A 130 4.75 12.49 -1.38
CA SER A 130 5.93 11.63 -1.65
C SER A 130 5.53 10.19 -1.91
N LEU A 131 4.50 9.66 -1.23
CA LEU A 131 3.96 8.33 -1.51
C LEU A 131 3.41 8.24 -2.94
N LEU A 132 2.71 9.28 -3.42
CA LEU A 132 2.22 9.29 -4.81
C LEU A 132 3.37 9.37 -5.82
N VAL A 133 4.42 10.17 -5.53
CA VAL A 133 5.63 10.21 -6.37
C VAL A 133 6.30 8.84 -6.40
N TRP A 134 6.47 8.20 -5.25
CA TRP A 134 6.97 6.83 -5.14
C TRP A 134 6.19 5.88 -6.05
N ALA A 135 4.87 5.87 -5.97
CA ALA A 135 4.03 5.01 -6.79
C ALA A 135 4.18 5.25 -8.30
N MET A 136 4.55 6.48 -8.73
CA MET A 136 4.79 6.81 -10.14
C MET A 136 6.19 6.43 -10.63
N THR A 137 7.18 6.37 -9.73
CA THR A 137 8.60 6.29 -10.11
C THR A 137 9.25 4.96 -9.81
N GLU A 138 8.71 4.23 -8.84
CA GLU A 138 9.27 2.96 -8.39
C GLU A 138 8.61 1.76 -9.10
N ASN A 139 9.30 0.64 -9.08
CA ASN A 139 8.86 -0.58 -9.75
C ASN A 139 7.84 -1.36 -8.88
N ILE A 140 6.71 -0.72 -8.53
CA ILE A 140 5.63 -1.36 -7.77
C ILE A 140 4.84 -2.39 -8.58
N ASP A 141 5.07 -2.45 -9.90
CA ASP A 141 4.45 -3.38 -10.86
C ASP A 141 5.26 -4.69 -11.02
N LEU A 142 6.44 -4.78 -10.39
CA LEU A 142 7.36 -5.92 -10.48
C LEU A 142 7.73 -6.33 -11.92
N GLY A 143 7.48 -5.45 -12.90
CA GLY A 143 7.61 -5.74 -14.33
C GLY A 143 6.62 -6.78 -14.86
N LEU A 144 5.51 -7.04 -14.12
CA LEU A 144 4.55 -8.11 -14.42
C LEU A 144 3.10 -7.63 -14.53
N PHE A 145 2.80 -6.36 -14.23
CA PHE A 145 1.42 -5.91 -14.06
C PHE A 145 0.60 -6.02 -15.35
N ASP A 146 1.11 -5.51 -16.46
CA ASP A 146 0.38 -5.53 -17.73
C ASP A 146 0.16 -6.96 -18.23
N GLU A 147 1.18 -7.83 -18.14
CA GLU A 147 1.05 -9.24 -18.48
C GLU A 147 0.06 -9.98 -17.56
N ALA A 148 0.07 -9.67 -16.26
CA ALA A 148 -0.87 -10.24 -15.29
C ALA A 148 -2.31 -9.81 -15.59
N ARG A 149 -2.52 -8.54 -15.90
CA ARG A 149 -3.83 -8.01 -16.26
C ARG A 149 -4.37 -8.63 -17.54
N GLU A 150 -3.52 -8.82 -18.56
CA GLU A 150 -3.90 -9.48 -19.81
C GLU A 150 -4.26 -10.96 -19.59
N ALA A 151 -3.47 -11.68 -18.81
CA ALA A 151 -3.63 -13.12 -18.62
C ALA A 151 -4.71 -13.51 -17.60
N LEU A 152 -4.87 -12.73 -16.51
CA LEU A 152 -5.73 -13.05 -15.38
C LEU A 152 -6.98 -12.15 -15.29
N GLY A 153 -7.05 -11.09 -16.11
CA GLY A 153 -8.11 -10.08 -16.06
C GLY A 153 -7.88 -8.97 -15.05
N GLU A 154 -8.71 -7.93 -15.11
CA GLU A 154 -8.64 -6.75 -14.24
C GLU A 154 -8.93 -7.10 -12.78
N LEU A 155 -8.28 -6.37 -11.86
CA LEU A 155 -8.54 -6.49 -10.43
C LEU A 155 -9.79 -5.69 -10.04
N THR A 156 -10.57 -6.25 -9.12
CA THR A 156 -11.54 -5.50 -8.33
C THR A 156 -10.89 -4.90 -7.08
N VAL A 157 -11.62 -4.05 -6.35
CA VAL A 157 -11.14 -3.44 -5.11
C VAL A 157 -10.73 -4.46 -4.05
N ASP A 158 -11.30 -5.66 -4.10
CA ASP A 158 -11.09 -6.74 -3.15
C ASP A 158 -10.03 -7.76 -3.58
N GLU A 159 -9.41 -7.57 -4.73
CA GLU A 159 -8.50 -8.54 -5.32
C GLU A 159 -7.07 -8.01 -5.46
N MET A 160 -6.13 -8.94 -5.55
CA MET A 160 -4.72 -8.70 -5.84
C MET A 160 -4.16 -9.80 -6.76
N TYR A 161 -3.03 -9.53 -7.41
CA TYR A 161 -2.23 -10.56 -8.06
C TYR A 161 -1.26 -11.15 -7.03
N ALA A 162 -1.45 -12.41 -6.71
CA ALA A 162 -0.71 -13.10 -5.67
C ALA A 162 0.17 -14.20 -6.26
N PHE A 163 1.39 -14.32 -5.78
CA PHE A 163 2.27 -15.42 -6.15
C PHE A 163 1.90 -16.70 -5.40
N VAL A 164 1.69 -17.78 -6.17
CA VAL A 164 1.37 -19.11 -5.61
C VAL A 164 2.32 -20.16 -6.21
N PRO A 165 3.23 -20.74 -5.41
CA PRO A 165 3.46 -20.46 -3.99
C PRO A 165 4.01 -19.06 -3.73
N ALA A 166 3.87 -18.56 -2.49
CA ALA A 166 4.35 -17.24 -2.08
C ALA A 166 5.87 -17.10 -2.27
N LEU A 167 6.34 -15.92 -2.65
CA LEU A 167 7.77 -15.67 -2.93
C LEU A 167 8.64 -15.89 -1.69
N VAL A 168 8.13 -15.56 -0.50
CA VAL A 168 8.83 -15.77 0.78
C VAL A 168 9.20 -17.25 1.01
N LEU A 169 8.51 -18.18 0.36
CA LEU A 169 8.83 -19.62 0.38
C LEU A 169 9.85 -20.03 -0.70
N GLY A 170 10.48 -19.06 -1.40
CA GLY A 170 11.51 -19.32 -2.41
C GLY A 170 10.97 -19.58 -3.82
N GLY A 171 9.73 -19.18 -4.12
CA GLY A 171 9.16 -19.26 -5.47
C GLY A 171 9.76 -18.17 -6.40
N PRO A 172 9.81 -18.41 -7.74
CA PRO A 172 10.22 -17.38 -8.67
C PRO A 172 9.10 -16.36 -8.91
N ALA A 173 9.45 -15.07 -9.00
CA ALA A 173 8.55 -14.01 -9.44
C ALA A 173 8.31 -14.11 -10.96
N LYS A 174 7.27 -14.86 -11.36
CA LYS A 174 6.92 -15.11 -12.76
C LYS A 174 5.41 -15.06 -12.95
N LEU A 175 4.98 -14.59 -14.11
CA LEU A 175 3.56 -14.56 -14.52
C LEU A 175 2.85 -15.91 -14.30
N SER A 176 3.48 -17.02 -14.65
CA SER A 176 2.90 -18.37 -14.49
C SER A 176 2.63 -18.80 -13.03
N ARG A 177 3.07 -18.01 -12.06
CA ARG A 177 2.84 -18.21 -10.62
C ARG A 177 1.83 -17.22 -10.04
N LEU A 178 1.37 -16.27 -10.83
CA LEU A 178 0.36 -15.32 -10.40
C LEU A 178 -1.03 -15.92 -10.46
N GLN A 179 -1.84 -15.58 -9.48
CA GLN A 179 -3.26 -15.84 -9.42
C GLN A 179 -3.97 -14.57 -8.93
N ARG A 180 -5.20 -14.36 -9.38
CA ARG A 180 -6.08 -13.31 -8.85
C ARG A 180 -6.79 -13.86 -7.62
N LEU A 181 -6.51 -13.32 -6.45
CA LEU A 181 -7.02 -13.77 -5.16
C LEU A 181 -7.63 -12.61 -4.37
N ASP A 182 -8.48 -12.94 -3.40
CA ASP A 182 -8.97 -11.98 -2.40
C ASP A 182 -7.79 -11.41 -1.61
N SER A 183 -7.71 -10.07 -1.58
CA SER A 183 -6.56 -9.36 -1.01
C SER A 183 -6.47 -9.50 0.50
N GLU A 184 -7.60 -9.41 1.23
CA GLU A 184 -7.61 -9.50 2.70
C GLU A 184 -7.21 -10.90 3.16
N VAL A 185 -7.86 -11.92 2.60
CA VAL A 185 -7.58 -13.32 2.94
C VAL A 185 -6.13 -13.69 2.64
N HIS A 186 -5.63 -13.30 1.45
CA HIS A 186 -4.27 -13.65 1.05
C HIS A 186 -3.21 -12.90 1.86
N LEU A 187 -3.41 -11.62 2.16
CA LEU A 187 -2.49 -10.83 2.97
C LEU A 187 -2.39 -11.34 4.41
N ILE A 188 -3.50 -11.77 5.01
CA ILE A 188 -3.49 -12.44 6.32
C ILE A 188 -2.75 -13.79 6.25
N LEU A 189 -2.93 -14.55 5.18
CA LEU A 189 -2.20 -15.79 5.00
C LEU A 189 -0.69 -15.56 4.89
N LEU A 190 -0.26 -14.55 4.13
CA LEU A 190 1.16 -14.20 3.96
C LEU A 190 1.83 -13.83 5.29
N SER A 191 1.13 -13.11 6.20
CA SER A 191 1.67 -12.72 7.50
C SER A 191 2.04 -13.91 8.40
N GLN A 192 1.52 -15.11 8.10
CA GLN A 192 1.78 -16.34 8.86
C GLN A 192 2.90 -17.19 8.27
N MET A 193 3.48 -16.79 7.12
CA MET A 193 4.45 -17.63 6.40
C MET A 193 5.90 -17.38 6.80
N ALA A 194 6.23 -16.17 7.24
CA ALA A 194 7.57 -15.79 7.68
C ALA A 194 7.51 -14.56 8.58
N ASP A 195 8.52 -14.39 9.40
CA ASP A 195 8.72 -13.20 10.23
C ASP A 195 8.94 -11.97 9.35
N LEU A 196 8.49 -10.81 9.84
CA LEU A 196 8.67 -9.53 9.16
C LEU A 196 10.09 -9.00 9.43
N GLU A 197 10.91 -8.85 8.39
CA GLU A 197 12.29 -8.42 8.47
C GLU A 197 12.53 -7.08 7.74
N PRO A 198 13.49 -6.26 8.18
CA PRO A 198 13.82 -5.04 7.46
C PRO A 198 14.34 -5.34 6.05
N TYR A 199 14.10 -4.41 5.11
CA TYR A 199 14.84 -4.41 3.85
C TYR A 199 16.33 -4.26 4.18
N GLU A 200 17.15 -5.18 3.70
CA GLU A 200 18.59 -5.00 3.69
C GLU A 200 18.90 -3.86 2.70
N ARG A 201 19.55 -2.79 3.18
CA ARG A 201 20.22 -1.87 2.27
C ARG A 201 21.44 -2.63 1.76
N ASP A 202 21.54 -2.84 0.46
CA ASP A 202 22.81 -3.16 -0.14
C ASP A 202 23.74 -2.01 0.24
N GLU A 203 24.67 -2.26 1.17
CA GLU A 203 25.79 -1.37 1.40
C GLU A 203 26.59 -1.41 0.10
N GLU A 204 26.31 -0.45 -0.81
CA GLU A 204 27.21 -0.21 -1.93
C GLU A 204 28.58 0.04 -1.31
N GLU A 205 29.49 -0.90 -1.56
CA GLU A 205 30.89 -0.83 -1.19
C GLU A 205 31.45 0.49 -1.74
N ASP A 206 31.57 1.51 -0.87
CA ASP A 206 32.43 2.66 -1.13
C ASP A 206 33.88 2.16 -1.13
N GLU A 207 34.37 1.74 -2.29
CA GLU A 207 35.78 1.63 -2.62
C GLU A 207 36.27 2.81 -3.47
#